data_7b1b8af6751e4450afad9e3953dfa087
#
_entry.id   7b1b8af6751e4450afad9e3953dfa087
#
_cell.length_a   1.000
_cell.length_b   1.000
_cell.length_c   1.000
_cell.angle_alpha   90.00
_cell.angle_beta   90.00
_cell.angle_gamma   90.00
#
_symmetry.space_group_name_H-M   'P 1'
#
loop_
_entity.id
_entity.type
_entity.pdbx_description
1 polymer ?
#
loop_
_entity_poly.entity_id
_entity_poly.type
_entity_poly.pdbx_seq_one_letter_code
_entity_poly.pdbx_strand_id
1 'polypeptide(L)'
;MALYDRRTLEGVYSVRQSVIYIQNYRYAEERMMRMMAGWIALTPELAVKLEMAKQVYEDALHTDALGKRLPELRAQPQISKPPNEAFVTFMNAIEDKEEWEDTIERLVGIYRVLKPHLISHYSSHLTAMNPVYEPPTLRILGRLVEEEKAHVERGSVLLNELLDSKEKHLRAANWQSHLEGLLGASGGVTGFEAEAEQPRKKVGRS
;
A
#
# COMPACT_ATOMS: atom_id res chain seq x y z
N MET A 1 28.15 15.96 28.31
CA MET A 1 26.82 15.31 28.36
C MET A 1 25.95 16.03 27.35
N ALA A 2 25.83 15.49 26.12
CA ALA A 2 25.06 16.13 25.07
C ALA A 2 23.59 16.09 25.48
N LEU A 3 22.99 17.26 25.66
CA LEU A 3 21.55 17.42 25.83
C LEU A 3 20.91 16.92 24.52
N TYR A 4 20.28 15.77 24.56
CA TYR A 4 19.45 15.31 23.45
C TYR A 4 18.38 16.40 23.19
N ASP A 5 18.45 17.00 22.01
CA ASP A 5 17.41 17.93 21.58
C ASP A 5 16.09 17.14 21.49
N ARG A 6 15.11 17.51 22.32
CA ARG A 6 13.78 16.89 22.32
C ARG A 6 13.16 16.84 20.93
N ARG A 7 13.49 17.79 20.07
CA ARG A 7 12.99 17.88 18.69
C ARG A 7 13.48 16.72 17.80
N THR A 8 14.66 16.16 18.08
CA THR A 8 15.21 15.00 17.35
C THR A 8 14.57 13.67 17.78
N LEU A 9 13.83 13.65 18.88
CA LEU A 9 13.10 12.48 19.41
C LEU A 9 11.61 12.51 19.03
N GLU A 10 11.11 13.63 18.53
CA GLU A 10 9.72 13.79 18.11
C GLU A 10 9.62 13.46 16.62
N GLY A 11 9.18 12.22 16.28
CA GLY A 11 8.72 11.91 14.92
C GLY A 11 7.45 12.69 14.60
N VAL A 12 7.18 12.86 13.31
CA VAL A 12 6.00 13.61 12.81
C VAL A 12 4.69 12.93 13.24
N TYR A 13 4.68 11.59 13.34
CA TYR A 13 3.46 10.83 13.63
C TYR A 13 3.30 10.54 15.12
N SER A 14 2.09 10.75 15.61
CA SER A 14 1.65 10.22 16.91
C SER A 14 1.41 8.71 16.81
N VAL A 15 1.43 8.00 17.96
CA VAL A 15 1.09 6.56 17.99
C VAL A 15 -0.26 6.28 17.34
N ARG A 16 -1.25 7.16 17.52
CA ARG A 16 -2.58 7.02 16.90
C ARG A 16 -2.53 7.11 15.39
N GLN A 17 -1.75 8.04 14.83
CA GLN A 17 -1.57 8.16 13.38
C GLN A 17 -0.84 6.95 12.82
N SER A 18 0.21 6.47 13.48
CA SER A 18 0.91 5.24 13.08
C SER A 18 -0.03 4.03 13.05
N VAL A 19 -0.93 3.90 14.04
CA VAL A 19 -1.97 2.84 14.05
C VAL A 19 -2.86 2.96 12.81
N ILE A 20 -3.37 4.15 12.52
CA ILE A 20 -4.25 4.38 11.37
C ILE A 20 -3.54 4.00 10.06
N TYR A 21 -2.32 4.47 9.86
CA TYR A 21 -1.56 4.19 8.65
C TYR A 21 -1.24 2.70 8.50
N ILE A 22 -0.85 2.01 9.58
CA ILE A 22 -0.60 0.56 9.54
C ILE A 22 -1.88 -0.21 9.23
N GLN A 23 -3.04 0.20 9.74
CA GLN A 23 -4.33 -0.40 9.39
C GLN A 23 -4.68 -0.19 7.91
N ASN A 24 -4.38 0.98 7.36
CA ASN A 24 -4.61 1.31 5.95
C ASN A 24 -3.65 0.53 5.03
N TYR A 25 -2.37 0.45 5.38
CA TYR A 25 -1.38 -0.35 4.65
C TYR A 25 -1.78 -1.82 4.64
N ARG A 26 -2.15 -2.35 5.81
CA ARG A 26 -2.62 -3.73 5.92
C ARG A 26 -3.86 -3.99 5.07
N TYR A 27 -4.78 -3.03 4.99
CA TYR A 27 -5.96 -3.14 4.12
C TYR A 27 -5.57 -3.26 2.65
N ALA A 28 -4.64 -2.42 2.17
CA ALA A 28 -4.18 -2.47 0.79
C ALA A 28 -3.46 -3.79 0.47
N GLU A 29 -2.55 -4.23 1.33
CA GLU A 29 -1.82 -5.51 1.20
C GLU A 29 -2.79 -6.71 1.21
N GLU A 30 -3.72 -6.75 2.15
CA GLU A 30 -4.70 -7.84 2.26
C GLU A 30 -5.60 -7.92 1.03
N ARG A 31 -6.10 -6.77 0.54
CA ARG A 31 -6.91 -6.72 -0.67
C ARG A 31 -6.11 -7.14 -1.90
N MET A 32 -4.89 -6.63 -2.06
CA MET A 32 -3.99 -6.98 -3.16
C MET A 32 -3.68 -8.47 -3.17
N MET A 33 -3.29 -9.05 -2.04
CA MET A 33 -3.05 -10.49 -1.90
C MET A 33 -4.28 -11.30 -2.34
N ARG A 34 -5.48 -10.93 -1.88
CA ARG A 34 -6.72 -11.66 -2.18
C ARG A 34 -7.10 -11.60 -3.66
N MET A 35 -7.05 -10.42 -4.28
CA MET A 35 -7.37 -10.28 -5.71
C MET A 35 -6.35 -11.00 -6.58
N MET A 36 -5.05 -10.90 -6.29
CA MET A 36 -4.03 -11.64 -7.03
C MET A 36 -4.20 -13.15 -6.90
N ALA A 37 -4.54 -13.66 -5.70
CA ALA A 37 -4.84 -15.07 -5.50
C ALA A 37 -6.04 -15.55 -6.34
N GLY A 38 -7.12 -14.76 -6.42
CA GLY A 38 -8.26 -15.02 -7.27
C GLY A 38 -7.90 -15.05 -8.77
N TRP A 39 -7.06 -14.13 -9.21
CA TRP A 39 -6.65 -14.02 -10.61
C TRP A 39 -5.72 -15.15 -11.09
N ILE A 40 -5.05 -15.88 -10.22
CA ILE A 40 -4.20 -17.02 -10.62
C ILE A 40 -4.99 -18.01 -11.48
N ALA A 41 -6.24 -18.29 -11.13
CA ALA A 41 -7.09 -19.18 -11.92
C ALA A 41 -7.50 -18.57 -13.27
N LEU A 42 -7.72 -17.27 -13.30
CA LEU A 42 -8.28 -16.52 -14.43
C LEU A 42 -7.23 -16.02 -15.45
N THR A 43 -5.94 -16.09 -15.12
CA THR A 43 -4.87 -15.58 -15.99
C THR A 43 -4.39 -16.67 -16.94
N PRO A 44 -4.38 -16.46 -18.26
CA PRO A 44 -3.95 -17.48 -19.23
C PRO A 44 -2.42 -17.69 -19.25
N GLU A 45 -1.63 -16.65 -19.03
CA GLU A 45 -0.18 -16.68 -19.16
C GLU A 45 0.50 -17.37 -17.97
N LEU A 46 1.15 -18.49 -18.21
CA LEU A 46 1.78 -19.30 -17.14
C LEU A 46 2.85 -18.52 -16.37
N ALA A 47 3.67 -17.71 -17.05
CA ALA A 47 4.70 -16.92 -16.40
C ALA A 47 4.11 -15.91 -15.40
N VAL A 48 3.00 -15.27 -15.78
CA VAL A 48 2.25 -14.34 -14.91
C VAL A 48 1.66 -15.06 -13.71
N LYS A 49 1.04 -16.25 -13.90
CA LYS A 49 0.52 -17.07 -12.81
C LYS A 49 1.58 -17.43 -11.78
N LEU A 50 2.75 -17.85 -12.25
CA LEU A 50 3.85 -18.28 -11.36
C LEU A 50 4.38 -17.12 -10.53
N GLU A 51 4.54 -15.94 -11.14
CA GLU A 51 4.98 -14.76 -10.40
C GLU A 51 3.91 -14.26 -9.43
N MET A 52 2.63 -14.22 -9.83
CA MET A 52 1.53 -13.90 -8.92
C MET A 52 1.48 -14.86 -7.72
N ALA A 53 1.59 -16.16 -7.93
CA ALA A 53 1.54 -17.16 -6.86
C ALA A 53 2.65 -16.95 -5.83
N LYS A 54 3.85 -16.60 -6.29
CA LYS A 54 4.97 -16.27 -5.42
C LYS A 54 4.69 -15.01 -4.60
N GLN A 55 4.25 -13.93 -5.26
CA GLN A 55 3.98 -12.65 -4.60
C GLN A 55 2.80 -12.74 -3.63
N VAL A 56 1.74 -13.49 -3.94
CA VAL A 56 0.62 -13.72 -3.01
C VAL A 56 1.11 -14.25 -1.65
N TYR A 57 2.09 -15.16 -1.65
CA TYR A 57 2.67 -15.63 -0.40
C TYR A 57 3.45 -14.54 0.33
N GLU A 58 4.27 -13.74 -0.38
CA GLU A 58 5.05 -12.64 0.18
C GLU A 58 4.11 -11.54 0.72
N ASP A 59 3.08 -11.13 -0.03
CA ASP A 59 2.06 -10.15 0.38
C ASP A 59 1.23 -10.63 1.60
N ALA A 60 1.01 -11.96 1.74
CA ALA A 60 0.40 -12.53 2.94
C ALA A 60 1.28 -12.35 4.18
N LEU A 61 2.61 -12.48 4.04
CA LEU A 61 3.56 -12.22 5.12
C LEU A 61 3.62 -10.72 5.47
N HIS A 62 3.47 -9.82 4.49
CA HIS A 62 3.35 -8.37 4.72
C HIS A 62 2.12 -8.06 5.57
N THR A 63 0.96 -8.58 5.15
CA THR A 63 -0.31 -8.43 5.86
C THR A 63 -0.22 -8.92 7.31
N ASP A 64 0.38 -10.09 7.54
CA ASP A 64 0.57 -10.66 8.88
C ASP A 64 1.53 -9.81 9.74
N ALA A 65 2.65 -9.36 9.17
CA ALA A 65 3.62 -8.53 9.88
C ALA A 65 3.01 -7.19 10.34
N LEU A 66 2.27 -6.52 9.45
CA LEU A 66 1.54 -5.28 9.77
C LEU A 66 0.48 -5.54 10.84
N GLY A 67 -0.25 -6.64 10.75
CA GLY A 67 -1.27 -7.03 11.73
C GLY A 67 -0.70 -7.33 13.12
N LYS A 68 0.48 -7.96 13.20
CA LYS A 68 1.21 -8.23 14.45
C LYS A 68 1.80 -6.97 15.08
N ARG A 69 2.07 -5.93 14.27
CA ARG A 69 2.54 -4.64 14.80
C ARG A 69 1.48 -3.88 15.58
N LEU A 70 0.21 -4.02 15.24
CA LEU A 70 -0.89 -3.24 15.83
C LEU A 70 -0.99 -3.37 17.37
N PRO A 71 -0.94 -4.57 18.00
CA PRO A 71 -0.97 -4.69 19.46
C PRO A 71 0.17 -3.97 20.17
N GLU A 72 1.36 -3.94 19.58
CA GLU A 72 2.51 -3.22 20.13
C GLU A 72 2.28 -1.69 20.15
N LEU A 73 1.38 -1.20 19.29
CA LEU A 73 0.89 0.18 19.27
C LEU A 73 -0.42 0.38 20.03
N ARG A 74 -0.80 -0.59 20.88
CA ARG A 74 -2.05 -0.58 21.70
C ARG A 74 -3.34 -0.56 20.87
N ALA A 75 -3.31 -1.15 19.68
CA ALA A 75 -4.48 -1.36 18.81
C ALA A 75 -4.90 -2.84 18.82
N GLN A 76 -6.09 -3.13 18.31
CA GLN A 76 -6.55 -4.51 18.14
C GLN A 76 -5.71 -5.21 17.06
N PRO A 77 -5.33 -6.49 17.26
CA PRO A 77 -4.55 -7.23 16.30
C PRO A 77 -5.33 -7.48 15.01
N GLN A 78 -4.61 -7.60 13.90
CA GLN A 78 -5.14 -8.06 12.60
C GLN A 78 -6.33 -7.24 12.05
N ILE A 79 -6.44 -5.95 12.39
CA ILE A 79 -7.48 -5.06 11.86
C ILE A 79 -6.99 -4.38 10.59
N SER A 80 -7.74 -4.57 9.50
CA SER A 80 -7.62 -3.84 8.23
C SER A 80 -8.71 -2.78 8.14
N LYS A 81 -8.34 -1.54 7.82
CA LYS A 81 -9.29 -0.46 7.58
C LYS A 81 -8.88 0.34 6.36
N PRO A 82 -9.80 0.59 5.40
CA PRO A 82 -9.52 1.54 4.32
C PRO A 82 -9.40 2.96 4.89
N PRO A 83 -8.66 3.86 4.23
CA PRO A 83 -8.61 5.26 4.62
C PRO A 83 -9.97 5.96 4.43
N ASN A 84 -10.68 5.63 3.36
CA ASN A 84 -12.01 6.16 3.01
C ASN A 84 -12.67 5.32 1.91
N GLU A 85 -13.95 5.62 1.59
CA GLU A 85 -14.73 4.94 0.56
C GLU A 85 -14.19 5.16 -0.86
N ALA A 86 -13.55 6.30 -1.14
CA ALA A 86 -12.96 6.55 -2.45
C ALA A 86 -11.76 5.63 -2.72
N PHE A 87 -10.98 5.29 -1.69
CA PHE A 87 -9.92 4.30 -1.82
C PHE A 87 -10.48 2.87 -1.99
N VAL A 88 -11.61 2.56 -1.35
CA VAL A 88 -12.34 1.29 -1.61
C VAL A 88 -12.77 1.22 -3.08
N THR A 89 -13.32 2.30 -3.63
CA THR A 89 -13.70 2.38 -5.04
C THR A 89 -12.51 2.16 -5.97
N PHE A 90 -11.36 2.76 -5.68
CA PHE A 90 -10.12 2.53 -6.42
C PHE A 90 -9.71 1.05 -6.38
N MET A 91 -9.71 0.41 -5.20
CA MET A 91 -9.36 -1.01 -5.06
C MET A 91 -10.36 -1.93 -5.78
N ASN A 92 -11.66 -1.61 -5.75
CA ASN A 92 -12.68 -2.33 -6.49
C ASN A 92 -12.45 -2.25 -8.00
N ALA A 93 -12.09 -1.07 -8.53
CA ALA A 93 -11.81 -0.91 -9.96
C ALA A 93 -10.66 -1.82 -10.44
N ILE A 94 -9.65 -2.06 -9.60
CA ILE A 94 -8.58 -3.01 -9.90
C ILE A 94 -9.11 -4.45 -9.82
N GLU A 95 -9.85 -4.79 -8.76
CA GLU A 95 -10.37 -6.14 -8.48
C GLU A 95 -11.36 -6.61 -9.55
N ASP A 96 -12.20 -5.71 -10.08
CA ASP A 96 -13.25 -5.99 -11.09
C ASP A 96 -12.69 -6.45 -12.46
N LYS A 97 -11.37 -6.57 -12.60
CA LYS A 97 -10.69 -7.10 -13.79
C LYS A 97 -10.61 -8.62 -13.75
N GLU A 98 -11.74 -9.27 -13.93
CA GLU A 98 -11.91 -10.72 -13.79
C GLU A 98 -11.99 -11.48 -15.13
N GLU A 99 -12.12 -10.77 -16.28
CA GLU A 99 -12.23 -11.41 -17.58
C GLU A 99 -10.90 -12.03 -18.02
N TRP A 100 -10.97 -13.07 -18.83
CA TRP A 100 -9.80 -13.81 -19.31
C TRP A 100 -8.77 -12.92 -20.05
N GLU A 101 -9.23 -11.89 -20.74
CA GLU A 101 -8.44 -10.94 -21.51
C GLU A 101 -7.85 -9.79 -20.68
N ASP A 102 -8.19 -9.68 -19.38
CA ASP A 102 -7.83 -8.53 -18.54
C ASP A 102 -6.42 -8.61 -17.93
N THR A 103 -5.55 -9.54 -18.38
CA THR A 103 -4.21 -9.71 -17.80
C THR A 103 -3.41 -8.40 -17.81
N ILE A 104 -3.48 -7.61 -18.90
CA ILE A 104 -2.78 -6.32 -19.01
C ILE A 104 -3.28 -5.35 -17.93
N GLU A 105 -4.60 -5.21 -17.75
CA GLU A 105 -5.20 -4.32 -16.76
C GLU A 105 -4.85 -4.73 -15.33
N ARG A 106 -4.84 -6.02 -15.03
CA ARG A 106 -4.39 -6.56 -13.73
C ARG A 106 -2.95 -6.16 -13.44
N LEU A 107 -2.03 -6.42 -14.38
CA LEU A 107 -0.62 -6.07 -14.21
C LEU A 107 -0.39 -4.56 -14.13
N VAL A 108 -1.10 -3.76 -14.93
CA VAL A 108 -1.05 -2.29 -14.85
C VAL A 108 -1.52 -1.81 -13.48
N GLY A 109 -2.66 -2.31 -13.01
CA GLY A 109 -3.22 -1.92 -11.70
C GLY A 109 -2.25 -2.21 -10.56
N ILE A 110 -1.65 -3.39 -10.53
CA ILE A 110 -0.72 -3.80 -9.49
C ILE A 110 0.65 -3.13 -9.65
N TYR A 111 1.32 -3.27 -10.81
CA TYR A 111 2.74 -2.94 -10.93
C TYR A 111 3.03 -1.52 -11.39
N ARG A 112 2.07 -0.83 -12.04
CA ARG A 112 2.24 0.57 -12.42
C ARG A 112 1.56 1.56 -11.48
N VAL A 113 0.52 1.12 -10.74
CA VAL A 113 -0.25 2.05 -9.90
C VAL A 113 -0.16 1.69 -8.42
N LEU A 114 -0.68 0.53 -7.96
CA LEU A 114 -0.84 0.23 -6.55
C LEU A 114 0.50 0.04 -5.84
N LYS A 115 1.36 -0.90 -6.27
CA LYS A 115 2.65 -1.18 -5.61
C LYS A 115 3.60 0.04 -5.62
N PRO A 116 3.79 0.80 -6.72
CA PRO A 116 4.57 2.04 -6.68
C PRO A 116 4.03 3.07 -5.69
N HIS A 117 2.70 3.20 -5.60
CA HIS A 117 2.06 4.06 -4.61
C HIS A 117 2.37 3.62 -3.16
N LEU A 118 2.24 2.32 -2.86
CA LEU A 118 2.57 1.78 -1.54
C LEU A 118 4.05 1.99 -1.19
N ILE A 119 4.99 1.71 -2.12
CA ILE A 119 6.42 1.96 -1.94
C ILE A 119 6.70 3.42 -1.57
N SER A 120 6.04 4.37 -2.25
CA SER A 120 6.18 5.80 -1.97
C SER A 120 5.72 6.14 -0.54
N HIS A 121 4.55 5.63 -0.14
CA HIS A 121 3.99 5.87 1.20
C HIS A 121 4.80 5.20 2.31
N TYR A 122 5.27 3.96 2.12
CA TYR A 122 6.15 3.28 3.07
C TYR A 122 7.47 4.04 3.23
N SER A 123 8.07 4.49 2.12
CA SER A 123 9.31 5.27 2.13
C SER A 123 9.13 6.61 2.85
N SER A 124 8.02 7.30 2.62
CA SER A 124 7.67 8.55 3.33
C SER A 124 7.46 8.30 4.82
N HIS A 125 6.77 7.22 5.18
CA HIS A 125 6.58 6.84 6.59
C HIS A 125 7.92 6.55 7.28
N LEU A 126 8.84 5.84 6.62
CA LEU A 126 10.18 5.55 7.14
C LEU A 126 10.97 6.82 7.48
N THR A 127 10.79 7.91 6.72
CA THR A 127 11.47 9.18 6.97
C THR A 127 10.80 10.03 8.06
N ALA A 128 9.50 9.86 8.27
CA ALA A 128 8.67 10.67 9.18
C ALA A 128 8.42 10.01 10.54
N MET A 129 8.74 8.72 10.68
CA MET A 129 8.44 7.95 11.88
C MET A 129 9.23 8.41 13.10
N ASN A 130 8.66 8.11 14.29
CA ASN A 130 9.34 8.38 15.55
C ASN A 130 10.43 7.34 15.83
N PRO A 131 11.71 7.73 16.00
CA PRO A 131 12.81 6.80 16.19
C PRO A 131 12.80 6.08 17.55
N VAL A 132 11.97 6.53 18.49
CA VAL A 132 11.96 5.97 19.86
C VAL A 132 11.05 4.74 19.97
N TYR A 133 9.82 4.82 19.44
CA TYR A 133 8.84 3.72 19.57
C TYR A 133 8.52 3.01 18.26
N GLU A 134 9.07 3.47 17.13
CA GLU A 134 8.83 2.91 15.80
C GLU A 134 9.93 1.97 15.23
N PRO A 135 11.03 1.62 15.93
CA PRO A 135 12.03 0.71 15.36
C PRO A 135 11.46 -0.62 14.83
N PRO A 136 10.42 -1.24 15.43
CA PRO A 136 9.78 -2.41 14.82
C PRO A 136 9.08 -2.10 13.50
N THR A 137 8.38 -0.96 13.40
CA THR A 137 7.74 -0.49 12.16
C THR A 137 8.80 -0.23 11.08
N LEU A 138 9.93 0.37 11.43
CA LEU A 138 11.06 0.59 10.51
C LEU A 138 11.50 -0.72 9.86
N ARG A 139 11.68 -1.78 10.65
CA ARG A 139 12.10 -3.09 10.12
C ARG A 139 11.04 -3.70 9.20
N ILE A 140 9.76 -3.58 9.56
CA ILE A 140 8.66 -4.10 8.75
C ILE A 140 8.60 -3.33 7.43
N LEU A 141 8.42 -2.01 7.46
CA LEU A 141 8.27 -1.19 6.25
C LEU A 141 9.52 -1.20 5.36
N GLY A 142 10.73 -1.23 5.96
CA GLY A 142 11.98 -1.34 5.21
C GLY A 142 12.03 -2.63 4.39
N ARG A 143 11.61 -3.75 4.98
CA ARG A 143 11.49 -5.03 4.28
C ARG A 143 10.43 -4.96 3.17
N LEU A 144 9.23 -4.43 3.46
CA LEU A 144 8.18 -4.27 2.47
C LEU A 144 8.65 -3.45 1.27
N VAL A 145 9.32 -2.33 1.49
CA VAL A 145 9.85 -1.49 0.40
C VAL A 145 10.79 -2.27 -0.52
N GLU A 146 11.71 -3.07 0.02
CA GLU A 146 12.66 -3.84 -0.79
C GLU A 146 11.97 -4.98 -1.56
N GLU A 147 11.06 -5.70 -0.91
CA GLU A 147 10.31 -6.79 -1.54
C GLU A 147 9.36 -6.26 -2.61
N GLU A 148 8.63 -5.17 -2.35
CA GLU A 148 7.72 -4.52 -3.29
C GLU A 148 8.44 -3.94 -4.52
N LYS A 149 9.63 -3.37 -4.37
CA LYS A 149 10.46 -2.93 -5.51
C LYS A 149 10.83 -4.12 -6.42
N ALA A 150 11.22 -5.24 -5.83
CA ALA A 150 11.53 -6.44 -6.59
C ALA A 150 10.28 -7.01 -7.29
N HIS A 151 9.09 -6.91 -6.66
CA HIS A 151 7.81 -7.28 -7.28
C HIS A 151 7.50 -6.41 -8.50
N VAL A 152 7.65 -5.08 -8.37
CA VAL A 152 7.44 -4.12 -9.46
C VAL A 152 8.39 -4.38 -10.63
N GLU A 153 9.67 -4.66 -10.36
CA GLU A 153 10.65 -4.97 -11.39
C GLU A 153 10.23 -6.21 -12.19
N ARG A 154 9.95 -7.34 -11.50
CA ARG A 154 9.55 -8.60 -12.15
C ARG A 154 8.22 -8.47 -12.88
N GLY A 155 7.22 -7.83 -12.25
CA GLY A 155 5.92 -7.62 -12.86
C GLY A 155 5.97 -6.70 -14.08
N SER A 156 6.86 -5.70 -14.08
CA SER A 156 7.08 -4.81 -15.24
C SER A 156 7.68 -5.53 -16.42
N VAL A 157 8.59 -6.50 -16.21
CA VAL A 157 9.12 -7.33 -17.28
C VAL A 157 7.99 -8.12 -17.94
N LEU A 158 7.17 -8.82 -17.17
CA LEU A 158 6.04 -9.60 -17.68
C LEU A 158 5.01 -8.73 -18.41
N LEU A 159 4.70 -7.56 -17.87
CA LEU A 159 3.80 -6.62 -18.54
C LEU A 159 4.36 -6.16 -19.88
N ASN A 160 5.65 -5.83 -19.94
CA ASN A 160 6.28 -5.38 -21.18
C ASN A 160 6.30 -6.48 -22.27
N GLU A 161 6.43 -7.75 -21.90
CA GLU A 161 6.32 -8.88 -22.81
C GLU A 161 4.91 -9.01 -23.43
N LEU A 162 3.87 -8.64 -22.67
CA LEU A 162 2.48 -8.67 -23.16
C LEU A 162 2.14 -7.47 -24.05
N LEU A 163 2.85 -6.35 -23.92
CA LEU A 163 2.60 -5.12 -24.67
C LEU A 163 3.28 -5.15 -26.05
N ASP A 164 2.88 -6.10 -26.89
CA ASP A 164 3.47 -6.39 -28.21
C ASP A 164 2.90 -5.52 -29.34
N SER A 165 1.90 -4.69 -29.11
CA SER A 165 1.23 -3.86 -30.11
C SER A 165 0.93 -2.46 -29.60
N LYS A 166 0.79 -1.50 -30.54
CA LYS A 166 0.39 -0.12 -30.23
C LYS A 166 -0.98 -0.06 -29.52
N GLU A 167 -1.89 -0.93 -29.90
CA GLU A 167 -3.23 -1.02 -29.29
C GLU A 167 -3.14 -1.41 -27.80
N LYS A 168 -2.35 -2.45 -27.48
CA LYS A 168 -2.13 -2.88 -26.10
C LYS A 168 -1.42 -1.81 -25.26
N HIS A 169 -0.45 -1.10 -25.82
CA HIS A 169 0.17 0.04 -25.15
C HIS A 169 -0.84 1.15 -24.83
N LEU A 170 -1.72 1.50 -25.78
CA LEU A 170 -2.75 2.50 -25.58
C LEU A 170 -3.77 2.06 -24.52
N ARG A 171 -4.21 0.80 -24.58
CA ARG A 171 -5.10 0.18 -23.59
C ARG A 171 -4.50 0.26 -22.18
N ALA A 172 -3.25 -0.12 -22.01
CA ALA A 172 -2.51 -0.04 -20.75
C ALA A 172 -2.39 1.40 -20.24
N ALA A 173 -2.07 2.36 -21.11
CA ALA A 173 -1.93 3.78 -20.74
C ALA A 173 -3.28 4.39 -20.31
N ASN A 174 -4.36 4.11 -21.03
CA ASN A 174 -5.70 4.59 -20.68
C ASN A 174 -6.15 4.04 -19.34
N TRP A 175 -5.92 2.74 -19.10
CA TRP A 175 -6.26 2.11 -17.83
C TRP A 175 -5.45 2.66 -16.67
N GLN A 176 -4.14 2.84 -16.84
CA GLN A 176 -3.28 3.48 -15.85
C GLN A 176 -3.78 4.87 -15.49
N SER A 177 -4.07 5.72 -16.47
CA SER A 177 -4.58 7.09 -16.26
C SER A 177 -5.91 7.10 -15.51
N HIS A 178 -6.82 6.17 -15.82
CA HIS A 178 -8.07 6.01 -15.10
C HIS A 178 -7.85 5.68 -13.61
N LEU A 179 -7.00 4.69 -13.32
CA LEU A 179 -6.69 4.29 -11.95
C LEU A 179 -5.96 5.39 -11.16
N GLU A 180 -5.02 6.10 -11.79
CA GLU A 180 -4.33 7.24 -11.17
C GLU A 180 -5.31 8.37 -10.82
N GLY A 181 -6.34 8.60 -11.65
CA GLY A 181 -7.42 9.52 -11.35
C GLY A 181 -8.23 9.12 -10.11
N LEU A 182 -8.61 7.84 -10.00
CA LEU A 182 -9.32 7.31 -8.82
C LEU A 182 -8.45 7.38 -7.56
N LEU A 183 -7.19 7.00 -7.68
CA LEU A 183 -6.21 7.03 -6.57
C LEU A 183 -6.00 8.47 -6.09
N GLY A 184 -5.82 9.42 -7.01
CA GLY A 184 -5.68 10.84 -6.67
C GLY A 184 -6.92 11.40 -5.97
N ALA A 185 -8.12 11.04 -6.45
CA ALA A 185 -9.38 11.44 -5.83
C ALA A 185 -9.59 10.86 -4.42
N SER A 186 -8.93 9.74 -4.08
CA SER A 186 -9.01 9.11 -2.76
C SER A 186 -8.04 9.73 -1.73
N GLY A 187 -7.04 10.49 -2.16
CA GLY A 187 -5.92 10.90 -1.31
C GLY A 187 -4.94 9.77 -1.00
N GLY A 188 -5.00 8.67 -1.77
CA GLY A 188 -4.10 7.53 -1.65
C GLY A 188 -4.37 6.63 -0.44
N VAL A 189 -3.42 5.74 -0.15
CA VAL A 189 -3.53 4.71 0.89
C VAL A 189 -3.68 5.26 2.31
N THR A 190 -3.29 6.51 2.55
CA THR A 190 -3.47 7.19 3.87
C THR A 190 -4.66 8.12 3.90
N GLY A 191 -5.35 8.30 2.75
CA GLY A 191 -6.40 9.30 2.59
C GLY A 191 -5.84 10.73 2.58
N PHE A 192 -6.72 11.71 2.47
CA PHE A 192 -6.37 13.09 2.78
C PHE A 192 -6.08 13.16 4.28
N GLU A 193 -4.96 13.75 4.67
CA GLU A 193 -4.64 13.93 6.08
C GLU A 193 -5.87 14.46 6.79
N ALA A 194 -6.40 13.70 7.76
CA ALA A 194 -7.44 14.22 8.64
C ALA A 194 -6.87 15.51 9.23
N GLU A 195 -7.56 16.65 9.05
CA GLU A 195 -7.17 17.94 9.58
C GLU A 195 -6.57 17.77 10.96
N ALA A 196 -5.31 18.14 11.13
CA ALA A 196 -4.60 17.97 12.38
C ALA A 196 -5.50 18.50 13.49
N GLU A 197 -5.93 17.61 14.40
CA GLU A 197 -6.80 17.99 15.54
C GLU A 197 -6.17 19.21 16.18
N GLN A 198 -6.83 20.36 16.05
CA GLN A 198 -6.41 21.59 16.70
C GLN A 198 -6.19 21.30 18.18
N PRO A 199 -5.07 21.69 18.79
CA PRO A 199 -4.80 21.41 20.19
C PRO A 199 -5.98 21.93 20.99
N ARG A 200 -6.63 21.04 21.78
CA ARG A 200 -7.74 21.40 22.66
C ARG A 200 -7.33 22.63 23.45
N LYS A 201 -8.00 23.76 23.22
CA LYS A 201 -7.85 24.95 24.07
C LYS A 201 -7.99 24.52 25.52
N LYS A 202 -6.94 24.65 26.31
CA LYS A 202 -7.03 24.47 27.77
C LYS A 202 -8.14 25.39 28.26
N VAL A 203 -9.25 24.80 28.69
CA VAL A 203 -10.28 25.51 29.44
C VAL A 203 -9.62 26.02 30.71
N GLY A 204 -9.38 27.32 30.77
CA GLY A 204 -8.86 27.95 31.98
C GLY A 204 -9.83 27.69 33.12
N ARG A 205 -9.33 27.08 34.17
CA ARG A 205 -10.01 27.11 35.47
C ARG A 205 -9.90 28.54 36.02
N SER A 206 -10.99 29.25 36.01
CA SER A 206 -11.21 30.42 36.87
C SER A 206 -11.46 30.00 38.30
#